data_1d823780d5b7e4368f539dedaffc4c4f
#
_entry.id   1d823780d5b7e4368f539dedaffc4c4f
#
_cell.length_a   1.000
_cell.length_b   1.000
_cell.length_c   1.000
_cell.angle_alpha   90.00
_cell.angle_beta   90.00
_cell.angle_gamma   90.00
#
_symmetry.space_group_name_H-M   'P 1'
#
loop_
_entity.id
_entity.type
_entity.pdbx_description
1 polymer ?
#
loop_
_entity_poly.entity_id
_entity_poly.type
_entity_poly.pdbx_seq_one_letter_code
_entity_poly.pdbx_strand_id
1 'polypeptide(L)'
;MSVSIKEINDLRKITGAGLMNCKKALLESEGDIKKAIEYLRKNGIKVANKRIDCVNNEGCVLADVNKTCDFGAIVSVFCETDFVAKNEIIQTFLKNVLNIAINKKVEDLEVLINEKYEDYSNKEKNDNNITVKDRLVDIIGVLGEKIELKYTFLSGENIGFYNHFNNKISVLLEVKEYNSANTEILKNIAMQIAAMNPIEVKRDDVSVEIVNREFEIAKELSKEAKTAEIAEKMAKGKLEKFFKEKVLLEQPFIFDEKKSVLDYIKENGNFEVLRFKKVSIEK
;
A
#
# COMPACT_ATOMS: atom_id res chain seq x y z
N MET A 1 -11.40 20.08 40.18
CA MET A 1 -11.40 21.23 39.26
C MET A 1 -12.44 21.01 38.18
N SER A 2 -13.18 22.04 37.77
CA SER A 2 -14.12 21.96 36.66
C SER A 2 -13.37 22.35 35.37
N VAL A 3 -13.23 21.44 34.46
CA VAL A 3 -12.66 21.71 33.14
C VAL A 3 -13.70 22.43 32.29
N SER A 4 -13.33 23.53 31.65
CA SER A 4 -14.23 24.33 30.82
C SER A 4 -14.44 23.68 29.45
N ILE A 5 -15.60 23.93 28.81
CA ILE A 5 -15.91 23.48 27.46
C ILE A 5 -14.88 24.04 26.46
N LYS A 6 -14.33 25.20 26.69
CA LYS A 6 -13.31 25.83 25.85
C LYS A 6 -12.02 25.02 25.86
N GLU A 7 -11.50 24.67 27.03
CA GLU A 7 -10.29 23.86 27.19
C GLU A 7 -10.46 22.47 26.52
N ILE A 8 -11.64 21.86 26.68
CA ILE A 8 -11.95 20.57 26.02
C ILE A 8 -11.91 20.71 24.49
N ASN A 9 -12.50 21.78 23.94
CA ASN A 9 -12.50 22.04 22.51
C ASN A 9 -11.11 22.37 21.97
N ASP A 10 -10.30 23.11 22.75
CA ASP A 10 -8.93 23.43 22.35
C ASP A 10 -8.05 22.19 22.34
N LEU A 11 -8.13 21.32 23.35
CA LEU A 11 -7.44 20.02 23.34
C LEU A 11 -7.92 19.13 22.18
N ARG A 12 -9.23 19.13 21.89
CA ARG A 12 -9.80 18.38 20.76
C ARG A 12 -9.29 18.87 19.41
N LYS A 13 -9.15 20.18 19.22
CA LYS A 13 -8.58 20.76 17.98
C LYS A 13 -7.12 20.35 17.78
N ILE A 14 -6.37 20.24 18.87
CA ILE A 14 -4.95 19.85 18.83
C ILE A 14 -4.82 18.35 18.54
N THR A 15 -5.59 17.50 19.23
CA THR A 15 -5.38 16.05 19.24
C THR A 15 -6.31 15.28 18.30
N GLY A 16 -7.48 15.85 17.95
CA GLY A 16 -8.54 15.14 17.23
C GLY A 16 -9.33 14.15 18.10
N ALA A 17 -8.99 13.99 19.38
CA ALA A 17 -9.61 13.02 20.26
C ALA A 17 -11.09 13.34 20.54
N GLY A 18 -11.89 12.30 20.86
CA GLY A 18 -13.29 12.45 21.22
C GLY A 18 -13.50 13.33 22.45
N LEU A 19 -14.60 14.08 22.49
CA LEU A 19 -14.90 15.08 23.52
C LEU A 19 -14.81 14.53 24.94
N MET A 20 -15.29 13.29 25.16
CA MET A 20 -15.23 12.63 26.46
C MET A 20 -13.79 12.23 26.85
N ASN A 21 -12.98 11.83 25.87
CA ASN A 21 -11.57 11.50 26.10
C ASN A 21 -10.77 12.75 26.45
N CYS A 22 -11.00 13.86 25.75
CA CYS A 22 -10.40 15.16 26.07
C CYS A 22 -10.79 15.65 27.47
N LYS A 23 -12.07 15.57 27.83
CA LYS A 23 -12.55 15.91 29.16
C LYS A 23 -11.85 15.08 30.25
N LYS A 24 -11.79 13.77 30.06
CA LYS A 24 -11.13 12.86 31.01
C LYS A 24 -9.64 13.14 31.10
N ALA A 25 -8.96 13.35 29.97
CA ALA A 25 -7.55 13.68 29.95
C ALA A 25 -7.23 14.98 30.71
N LEU A 26 -8.02 16.03 30.49
CA LEU A 26 -7.85 17.31 31.23
C LEU A 26 -8.14 17.20 32.73
N LEU A 27 -9.12 16.38 33.12
CA LEU A 27 -9.40 16.13 34.55
C LEU A 27 -8.23 15.43 35.24
N GLU A 28 -7.69 14.35 34.59
CA GLU A 28 -6.55 13.59 35.12
C GLU A 28 -5.23 14.37 35.10
N SER A 29 -5.16 15.41 34.28
CA SER A 29 -3.97 16.29 34.12
C SER A 29 -4.13 17.64 34.79
N GLU A 30 -5.15 17.82 35.63
CA GLU A 30 -5.41 19.04 36.35
C GLU A 30 -5.49 20.31 35.46
N GLY A 31 -5.94 20.16 34.21
CA GLY A 31 -6.04 21.21 33.21
C GLY A 31 -4.77 21.49 32.41
N ASP A 32 -3.66 20.77 32.67
CA ASP A 32 -2.41 20.89 31.92
C ASP A 32 -2.55 20.20 30.55
N ILE A 33 -2.55 21.01 29.47
CA ILE A 33 -2.72 20.52 28.10
C ILE A 33 -1.61 19.57 27.70
N LYS A 34 -0.36 19.81 28.08
CA LYS A 34 0.78 18.90 27.70
C LYS A 34 0.63 17.56 28.37
N LYS A 35 0.32 17.52 29.64
CA LYS A 35 0.06 16.27 30.38
C LYS A 35 -1.19 15.57 29.87
N ALA A 36 -2.22 16.32 29.46
CA ALA A 36 -3.43 15.77 28.85
C ALA A 36 -3.13 15.06 27.51
N ILE A 37 -2.26 15.63 26.67
CA ILE A 37 -1.78 15.00 25.43
C ILE A 37 -1.03 13.69 25.74
N GLU A 38 -0.10 13.70 26.72
CA GLU A 38 0.60 12.49 27.15
C GLU A 38 -0.35 11.42 27.69
N TYR A 39 -1.37 11.82 28.43
CA TYR A 39 -2.39 10.91 28.94
C TYR A 39 -3.17 10.25 27.79
N LEU A 40 -3.57 11.03 26.78
CA LEU A 40 -4.24 10.52 25.59
C LEU A 40 -3.35 9.53 24.81
N ARG A 41 -2.06 9.84 24.66
CA ARG A 41 -1.07 8.96 24.03
C ARG A 41 -0.91 7.63 24.76
N LYS A 42 -0.78 7.66 26.10
CA LYS A 42 -0.73 6.45 26.93
C LYS A 42 -2.00 5.59 26.80
N ASN A 43 -3.17 6.24 26.65
CA ASN A 43 -4.42 5.53 26.39
C ASN A 43 -4.46 4.92 24.99
N GLY A 44 -3.92 5.61 23.96
CA GLY A 44 -3.76 5.06 22.61
C GLY A 44 -2.97 3.75 22.60
N ILE A 45 -1.84 3.71 23.31
CA ILE A 45 -1.05 2.47 23.47
C ILE A 45 -1.87 1.36 24.12
N LYS A 46 -2.66 1.65 25.16
CA LYS A 46 -3.53 0.65 25.80
C LYS A 46 -4.61 0.12 24.86
N VAL A 47 -5.18 0.99 24.01
CA VAL A 47 -6.16 0.59 23.00
C VAL A 47 -5.50 -0.30 21.95
N ALA A 48 -4.33 0.08 21.44
CA ALA A 48 -3.56 -0.72 20.48
C ALA A 48 -3.27 -2.12 21.03
N ASN A 49 -2.79 -2.22 22.28
CA ASN A 49 -2.47 -3.50 22.91
C ASN A 49 -3.71 -4.40 23.14
N LYS A 50 -4.86 -3.80 23.48
CA LYS A 50 -6.11 -4.58 23.67
C LYS A 50 -6.69 -5.11 22.37
N ARG A 51 -6.31 -4.54 21.22
CA ARG A 51 -6.84 -4.89 19.90
C ARG A 51 -5.85 -5.64 19.02
N ILE A 52 -4.78 -6.15 19.62
CA ILE A 52 -3.73 -6.89 18.87
C ILE A 52 -4.31 -8.07 18.07
N ASP A 53 -5.30 -8.76 18.63
CA ASP A 53 -5.93 -9.94 18.02
C ASP A 53 -7.10 -9.58 17.05
N CYS A 54 -7.47 -8.31 16.93
CA CYS A 54 -8.51 -7.90 15.99
C CYS A 54 -8.02 -8.09 14.54
N VAL A 55 -8.94 -8.50 13.66
CA VAL A 55 -8.64 -8.73 12.25
C VAL A 55 -8.81 -7.41 11.48
N ASN A 56 -7.78 -7.01 10.75
CA ASN A 56 -7.80 -5.83 9.88
C ASN A 56 -8.15 -6.27 8.45
N ASN A 57 -9.43 -6.16 8.09
CA ASN A 57 -9.92 -6.54 6.76
C ASN A 57 -10.10 -5.35 5.81
N GLU A 58 -10.03 -4.14 6.35
CA GLU A 58 -10.19 -2.89 5.63
C GLU A 58 -8.90 -2.08 5.64
N GLY A 59 -8.86 -0.98 4.89
CA GLY A 59 -7.69 -0.13 4.84
C GLY A 59 -7.67 0.76 3.61
N CYS A 60 -6.57 1.44 3.43
CA CYS A 60 -6.26 2.24 2.24
C CYS A 60 -4.77 2.17 1.91
N VAL A 61 -4.46 2.38 0.65
CA VAL A 61 -3.10 2.30 0.11
C VAL A 61 -2.85 3.45 -0.85
N LEU A 62 -1.65 4.01 -0.81
CA LEU A 62 -1.18 5.02 -1.76
C LEU A 62 0.25 4.71 -2.19
N ALA A 63 0.53 4.96 -3.46
CA ALA A 63 1.86 4.97 -4.04
C ALA A 63 2.17 6.34 -4.61
N ASP A 64 3.44 6.69 -4.64
CA ASP A 64 3.96 7.85 -5.36
C ASP A 64 5.43 7.64 -5.67
N VAL A 65 6.00 8.49 -6.52
CA VAL A 65 7.40 8.49 -6.89
C VAL A 65 8.02 9.87 -6.68
N ASN A 66 9.33 9.93 -6.49
CA ASN A 66 10.03 11.20 -6.40
C ASN A 66 10.12 11.88 -7.79
N LYS A 67 10.55 13.14 -7.79
CA LYS A 67 10.61 13.95 -9.02
C LYS A 67 11.55 13.39 -10.09
N THR A 68 12.57 12.65 -9.69
CA THR A 68 13.54 12.01 -10.58
C THR A 68 13.12 10.63 -11.05
N CYS A 69 11.99 10.11 -10.56
CA CYS A 69 11.48 8.77 -10.84
C CYS A 69 12.48 7.64 -10.57
N ASP A 70 13.45 7.88 -9.67
CA ASP A 70 14.46 6.90 -9.26
C ASP A 70 14.14 6.23 -7.92
N PHE A 71 13.09 6.68 -7.24
CA PHE A 71 12.58 6.11 -6.01
C PHE A 71 11.06 6.22 -5.95
N GLY A 72 10.39 5.11 -5.63
CA GLY A 72 8.96 5.06 -5.42
C GLY A 72 8.59 4.27 -4.17
N ALA A 73 7.51 4.66 -3.52
CA ALA A 73 7.04 4.02 -2.30
C ALA A 73 5.55 3.71 -2.36
N ILE A 74 5.15 2.64 -1.67
CA ILE A 74 3.76 2.32 -1.34
C ILE A 74 3.63 2.30 0.17
N VAL A 75 2.72 3.11 0.68
CA VAL A 75 2.33 3.10 2.09
C VAL A 75 0.89 2.61 2.18
N SER A 76 0.62 1.69 3.07
CA SER A 76 -0.73 1.18 3.31
C SER A 76 -1.06 1.17 4.79
N VAL A 77 -2.31 1.47 5.09
CA VAL A 77 -2.89 1.38 6.42
C VAL A 77 -3.98 0.33 6.40
N PHE A 78 -3.88 -0.67 7.27
CA PHE A 78 -4.91 -1.67 7.52
C PHE A 78 -5.66 -1.32 8.79
N CYS A 79 -6.98 -1.42 8.79
CA CYS A 79 -7.86 -1.11 9.90
C CYS A 79 -9.06 -2.07 9.98
N GLU A 80 -9.88 -1.95 11.00
CA GLU A 80 -11.01 -2.85 11.22
C GLU A 80 -12.20 -2.51 10.32
N THR A 81 -12.47 -1.22 10.07
CA THR A 81 -13.63 -0.75 9.31
C THR A 81 -13.28 0.18 8.14
N ASP A 82 -14.15 0.20 7.13
CA ASP A 82 -14.04 1.11 5.99
C ASP A 82 -14.28 2.58 6.39
N PHE A 83 -15.02 2.86 7.46
CA PHE A 83 -15.20 4.20 8.02
C PHE A 83 -13.87 4.81 8.45
N VAL A 84 -13.03 4.03 9.14
CA VAL A 84 -11.68 4.46 9.53
C VAL A 84 -10.78 4.60 8.30
N ALA A 85 -10.83 3.66 7.36
CA ALA A 85 -10.06 3.75 6.12
C ALA A 85 -10.35 5.04 5.33
N LYS A 86 -11.60 5.51 5.32
CA LYS A 86 -12.05 6.74 4.63
C LYS A 86 -11.90 8.01 5.47
N ASN A 87 -11.50 7.88 6.74
CA ASN A 87 -11.38 9.03 7.63
C ASN A 87 -10.26 9.97 7.16
N GLU A 88 -10.52 11.28 7.19
CA GLU A 88 -9.59 12.33 6.76
C GLU A 88 -8.26 12.27 7.51
N ILE A 89 -8.28 11.92 8.80
CA ILE A 89 -7.06 11.77 9.63
C ILE A 89 -6.16 10.66 9.04
N ILE A 90 -6.72 9.53 8.66
CA ILE A 90 -6.00 8.41 8.05
C ILE A 90 -5.48 8.79 6.67
N GLN A 91 -6.31 9.43 5.85
CA GLN A 91 -5.92 9.84 4.49
C GLN A 91 -4.77 10.87 4.53
N THR A 92 -4.82 11.81 5.47
CA THR A 92 -3.75 12.81 5.68
C THR A 92 -2.49 12.15 6.21
N PHE A 93 -2.61 11.26 7.20
CA PHE A 93 -1.50 10.50 7.74
C PHE A 93 -0.78 9.69 6.66
N LEU A 94 -1.54 8.95 5.85
CA LEU A 94 -1.01 8.12 4.77
C LEU A 94 -0.21 8.96 3.75
N LYS A 95 -0.76 10.11 3.33
CA LYS A 95 -0.08 11.04 2.42
C LYS A 95 1.21 11.60 3.01
N ASN A 96 1.19 11.99 4.28
CA ASN A 96 2.35 12.57 4.94
C ASN A 96 3.47 11.53 5.11
N VAL A 97 3.13 10.31 5.52
CA VAL A 97 4.12 9.20 5.63
C VAL A 97 4.72 8.86 4.27
N LEU A 98 3.90 8.83 3.21
CA LEU A 98 4.37 8.62 1.85
C LEU A 98 5.34 9.72 1.41
N ASN A 99 5.01 10.98 1.66
CA ASN A 99 5.90 12.12 1.36
C ASN A 99 7.23 12.03 2.13
N ILE A 100 7.21 11.65 3.40
CA ILE A 100 8.42 11.44 4.20
C ILE A 100 9.28 10.36 3.57
N ALA A 101 8.67 9.20 3.25
CA ALA A 101 9.37 8.07 2.64
C ALA A 101 10.05 8.44 1.32
N ILE A 102 9.35 9.18 0.45
CA ILE A 102 9.84 9.58 -0.86
C ILE A 102 10.93 10.65 -0.76
N ASN A 103 10.72 11.69 0.04
CA ASN A 103 11.67 12.79 0.17
C ASN A 103 13.00 12.35 0.79
N LYS A 104 12.95 11.37 1.70
CA LYS A 104 14.14 10.83 2.38
C LYS A 104 14.67 9.54 1.75
N LYS A 105 14.00 9.02 0.72
CA LYS A 105 14.31 7.73 0.07
C LYS A 105 14.50 6.61 1.10
N VAL A 106 13.53 6.45 1.98
CA VAL A 106 13.62 5.48 3.07
C VAL A 106 13.42 4.07 2.51
N GLU A 107 14.35 3.15 2.81
CA GLU A 107 14.33 1.78 2.28
C GLU A 107 13.92 0.73 3.32
N ASP A 108 13.44 1.16 4.49
CA ASP A 108 13.06 0.25 5.56
C ASP A 108 11.90 0.79 6.39
N LEU A 109 10.96 -0.08 6.80
CA LEU A 109 9.81 0.31 7.62
C LEU A 109 10.24 0.77 9.01
N GLU A 110 11.21 0.09 9.64
CA GLU A 110 11.66 0.45 11.00
C GLU A 110 12.34 1.83 11.00
N VAL A 111 13.06 2.17 9.94
CA VAL A 111 13.60 3.51 9.75
C VAL A 111 12.46 4.51 9.56
N LEU A 112 11.48 4.21 8.69
CA LEU A 112 10.37 5.09 8.38
C LEU A 112 9.52 5.45 9.62
N ILE A 113 9.20 4.47 10.46
CA ILE A 113 8.37 4.72 11.67
C ILE A 113 9.09 5.56 12.72
N ASN A 114 10.43 5.56 12.71
CA ASN A 114 11.24 6.39 13.60
C ASN A 114 11.60 7.76 13.02
N GLU A 115 11.26 8.02 11.74
CA GLU A 115 11.43 9.32 11.14
C GLU A 115 10.50 10.36 11.79
N LYS A 116 10.99 11.61 11.81
CA LYS A 116 10.19 12.76 12.26
C LYS A 116 8.96 12.89 11.41
N TYR A 117 7.79 12.95 12.07
CA TYR A 117 6.53 13.18 11.37
C TYR A 117 6.42 14.62 10.91
N GLU A 118 6.14 14.82 9.65
CA GLU A 118 5.92 16.12 9.03
C GLU A 118 4.50 16.19 8.46
N ASP A 119 3.72 17.20 8.89
CA ASP A 119 2.41 17.47 8.31
C ASP A 119 2.56 18.46 7.15
N TYR A 120 2.59 17.91 5.93
CA TYR A 120 2.71 18.71 4.71
C TYR A 120 1.44 19.50 4.38
N SER A 121 0.30 19.15 4.96
CA SER A 121 -0.96 19.87 4.78
C SER A 121 -1.06 21.09 5.70
N ASN A 122 -0.37 21.08 6.84
CA ASN A 122 -0.39 22.17 7.82
C ASN A 122 0.95 22.31 8.55
N LYS A 123 1.87 23.06 7.96
CA LYS A 123 3.23 23.26 8.48
C LYS A 123 3.28 23.93 9.85
N GLU A 124 2.25 24.68 10.25
CA GLU A 124 2.18 25.33 11.55
C GLU A 124 1.92 24.34 12.71
N LYS A 125 1.40 23.15 12.39
CA LYS A 125 1.14 22.07 13.36
C LYS A 125 2.29 21.08 13.51
N ASN A 126 3.42 21.30 12.87
CA ASN A 126 4.57 20.43 13.01
C ASN A 126 5.16 20.54 14.42
N ASP A 127 4.75 19.62 15.29
CA ASP A 127 5.43 19.41 16.57
C ASP A 127 6.79 18.75 16.27
N ASN A 128 7.86 19.51 16.54
CA ASN A 128 9.22 19.16 16.09
C ASN A 128 9.79 17.87 16.72
N ASN A 129 9.05 17.16 17.58
CA ASN A 129 9.56 16.05 18.38
C ASN A 129 8.76 14.74 18.28
N ILE A 130 7.76 14.62 17.39
CA ILE A 130 7.00 13.36 17.26
C ILE A 130 7.48 12.57 16.05
N THR A 131 7.52 11.25 16.19
CA THR A 131 7.83 10.32 15.11
C THR A 131 6.57 9.89 14.36
N VAL A 132 6.74 9.23 13.19
CA VAL A 132 5.64 8.56 12.48
C VAL A 132 4.95 7.54 13.40
N LYS A 133 5.71 6.79 14.19
CA LYS A 133 5.19 5.84 15.19
C LYS A 133 4.35 6.52 16.26
N ASP A 134 4.84 7.63 16.83
CA ASP A 134 4.07 8.40 17.82
C ASP A 134 2.76 8.89 17.25
N ARG A 135 2.80 9.41 16.02
CA ARG A 135 1.59 9.89 15.33
C ARG A 135 0.59 8.77 15.07
N LEU A 136 1.06 7.59 14.68
CA LEU A 136 0.21 6.41 14.50
C LEU A 136 -0.49 6.02 15.81
N VAL A 137 0.24 6.02 16.94
CA VAL A 137 -0.31 5.72 18.28
C VAL A 137 -1.37 6.76 18.67
N ASP A 138 -1.12 8.04 18.40
CA ASP A 138 -2.11 9.08 18.65
C ASP A 138 -3.40 8.85 17.85
N ILE A 139 -3.27 8.49 16.57
CA ILE A 139 -4.42 8.18 15.69
C ILE A 139 -5.20 6.95 16.19
N ILE A 140 -4.52 5.89 16.63
CA ILE A 140 -5.15 4.70 17.23
C ILE A 140 -5.94 5.11 18.47
N GLY A 141 -5.38 5.98 19.32
CA GLY A 141 -6.06 6.49 20.50
C GLY A 141 -7.31 7.31 20.20
N VAL A 142 -7.30 8.05 19.08
CA VAL A 142 -8.42 8.89 18.62
C VAL A 142 -9.54 8.06 18.01
N LEU A 143 -9.19 7.14 17.10
CA LEU A 143 -10.15 6.36 16.30
C LEU A 143 -10.63 5.11 17.04
N GLY A 144 -9.82 4.57 17.96
CA GLY A 144 -10.20 3.45 18.81
C GLY A 144 -10.20 2.08 18.09
N GLU A 145 -9.61 1.98 16.90
CA GLU A 145 -9.44 0.74 16.13
C GLU A 145 -7.98 0.32 16.07
N LYS A 146 -7.75 -0.97 15.81
CA LYS A 146 -6.42 -1.46 15.42
C LYS A 146 -6.06 -0.85 14.07
N ILE A 147 -4.91 -0.22 13.99
CA ILE A 147 -4.36 0.36 12.76
C ILE A 147 -2.94 -0.15 12.59
N GLU A 148 -2.68 -0.76 11.44
CA GLU A 148 -1.38 -1.32 11.08
C GLU A 148 -0.84 -0.62 9.85
N LEU A 149 0.39 -0.09 9.95
CA LEU A 149 1.11 0.53 8.85
C LEU A 149 1.98 -0.52 8.16
N LYS A 150 1.86 -0.64 6.82
CA LYS A 150 2.78 -1.44 6.01
C LYS A 150 3.41 -0.56 4.94
N TYR A 151 4.60 -0.97 4.53
CA TYR A 151 5.46 -0.22 3.65
C TYR A 151 6.17 -1.13 2.65
N THR A 152 6.32 -0.66 1.42
CA THR A 152 7.22 -1.23 0.42
C THR A 152 7.70 -0.15 -0.54
N PHE A 153 8.82 -0.36 -1.17
CA PHE A 153 9.45 0.60 -2.07
C PHE A 153 10.08 -0.09 -3.28
N LEU A 154 10.40 0.71 -4.29
CA LEU A 154 11.31 0.40 -5.37
C LEU A 154 12.34 1.52 -5.49
N SER A 155 13.58 1.15 -5.77
CA SER A 155 14.69 2.06 -6.04
C SER A 155 15.35 1.61 -7.34
N GLY A 156 15.48 2.49 -8.32
CA GLY A 156 15.96 2.15 -9.66
C GLY A 156 15.99 3.34 -10.61
N GLU A 157 15.97 3.11 -11.93
CA GLU A 157 16.17 4.17 -12.92
C GLU A 157 14.87 4.92 -13.28
N ASN A 158 13.82 4.18 -13.61
CA ASN A 158 12.53 4.75 -14.03
C ASN A 158 11.41 4.01 -13.33
N ILE A 159 10.82 4.65 -12.34
CA ILE A 159 9.73 4.06 -11.57
C ILE A 159 8.42 4.75 -11.94
N GLY A 160 7.44 3.94 -12.37
CA GLY A 160 6.07 4.33 -12.57
C GLY A 160 5.18 3.85 -11.44
N PHE A 161 4.01 4.48 -11.29
CA PHE A 161 3.04 4.04 -10.29
C PHE A 161 1.60 4.17 -10.79
N TYR A 162 0.71 3.49 -10.08
CA TYR A 162 -0.72 3.61 -10.25
C TYR A 162 -1.43 3.44 -8.90
N ASN A 163 -2.39 4.32 -8.63
CA ASN A 163 -3.33 4.20 -7.52
C ASN A 163 -4.73 3.99 -8.08
N HIS A 164 -5.39 2.94 -7.66
CA HIS A 164 -6.78 2.73 -8.04
C HIS A 164 -7.69 3.75 -7.35
N PHE A 165 -8.78 4.16 -8.02
CA PHE A 165 -9.64 5.28 -7.61
C PHE A 165 -10.23 5.11 -6.19
N ASN A 166 -10.39 3.87 -5.71
CA ASN A 166 -10.91 3.56 -4.37
C ASN A 166 -9.82 3.50 -3.29
N ASN A 167 -8.56 3.75 -3.63
CA ASN A 167 -7.39 3.62 -2.74
C ASN A 167 -7.26 2.23 -2.08
N LYS A 168 -7.72 1.18 -2.77
CA LYS A 168 -7.59 -0.21 -2.29
C LYS A 168 -6.46 -0.96 -2.97
N ILE A 169 -5.97 -0.48 -4.11
CA ILE A 169 -4.89 -1.10 -4.88
C ILE A 169 -3.91 0.00 -5.30
N SER A 170 -2.63 -0.27 -5.07
CA SER A 170 -1.53 0.55 -5.59
C SER A 170 -0.44 -0.34 -6.16
N VAL A 171 0.20 0.16 -7.21
CA VAL A 171 1.27 -0.53 -7.94
C VAL A 171 2.44 0.42 -8.13
N LEU A 172 3.64 -0.11 -7.96
CA LEU A 172 4.90 0.45 -8.48
C LEU A 172 5.46 -0.51 -9.53
N LEU A 173 6.07 0.03 -10.56
CA LEU A 173 6.86 -0.75 -11.51
C LEU A 173 8.17 -0.03 -11.82
N GLU A 174 9.22 -0.81 -12.02
CA GLU A 174 10.53 -0.35 -12.45
C GLU A 174 10.78 -0.78 -13.89
N VAL A 175 11.25 0.16 -14.71
CA VAL A 175 11.60 -0.09 -16.09
C VAL A 175 13.01 0.43 -16.40
N LYS A 176 13.67 -0.24 -17.35
CA LYS A 176 15.00 0.14 -17.84
C LYS A 176 14.89 0.63 -19.29
N GLU A 177 15.80 1.53 -19.66
CA GLU A 177 15.90 2.07 -21.03
C GLU A 177 14.63 2.83 -21.48
N TYR A 178 13.91 3.41 -20.53
CA TYR A 178 12.72 4.19 -20.81
C TYR A 178 13.10 5.64 -21.10
N ASN A 179 13.06 6.03 -22.37
CA ASN A 179 13.48 7.37 -22.84
C ASN A 179 12.29 8.28 -23.21
N SER A 180 11.07 7.88 -22.87
CA SER A 180 9.88 8.67 -23.20
C SER A 180 9.49 9.61 -22.06
N ALA A 181 9.14 10.84 -22.39
CA ALA A 181 8.51 11.77 -21.45
C ALA A 181 7.03 11.43 -21.15
N ASN A 182 6.46 10.45 -21.86
CA ASN A 182 5.07 10.04 -21.69
C ASN A 182 4.89 9.05 -20.53
N THR A 183 4.68 9.56 -19.34
CA THR A 183 4.45 8.77 -18.12
C THR A 183 3.17 7.91 -18.18
N GLU A 184 2.27 8.18 -19.14
CA GLU A 184 1.02 7.42 -19.29
C GLU A 184 1.25 5.97 -19.73
N ILE A 185 2.34 5.69 -20.46
CA ILE A 185 2.71 4.33 -20.86
C ILE A 185 2.99 3.48 -19.63
N LEU A 186 3.80 3.98 -18.68
CA LEU A 186 4.10 3.28 -17.42
C LEU A 186 2.85 3.11 -16.56
N LYS A 187 2.00 4.13 -16.52
CA LYS A 187 0.71 4.07 -15.81
C LYS A 187 -0.20 2.99 -16.40
N ASN A 188 -0.28 2.83 -17.71
CA ASN A 188 -1.08 1.80 -18.35
C ASN A 188 -0.61 0.39 -17.99
N ILE A 189 0.71 0.18 -17.92
CA ILE A 189 1.28 -1.12 -17.47
C ILE A 189 1.00 -1.32 -15.98
N ALA A 190 1.12 -0.29 -15.14
CA ALA A 190 0.76 -0.38 -13.73
C ALA A 190 -0.75 -0.68 -13.54
N MET A 191 -1.64 -0.14 -14.39
CA MET A 191 -3.06 -0.48 -14.41
C MET A 191 -3.29 -1.94 -14.81
N GLN A 192 -2.55 -2.45 -15.81
CA GLN A 192 -2.55 -3.87 -16.18
C GLN A 192 -2.21 -4.76 -14.97
N ILE A 193 -1.14 -4.44 -14.25
CA ILE A 193 -0.71 -5.17 -13.05
C ILE A 193 -1.81 -5.12 -11.97
N ALA A 194 -2.41 -3.95 -11.77
CA ALA A 194 -3.50 -3.79 -10.81
C ALA A 194 -4.71 -4.68 -11.13
N ALA A 195 -5.12 -4.71 -12.40
CA ALA A 195 -6.31 -5.42 -12.86
C ALA A 195 -6.10 -6.93 -13.02
N MET A 196 -5.00 -7.35 -13.66
CA MET A 196 -4.79 -8.75 -14.06
C MET A 196 -3.97 -9.57 -13.07
N ASN A 197 -3.41 -8.92 -12.05
CA ASN A 197 -2.69 -9.58 -10.96
C ASN A 197 -1.65 -10.62 -11.43
N PRO A 198 -0.68 -10.23 -12.26
CA PRO A 198 0.41 -11.12 -12.63
C PRO A 198 1.25 -11.50 -11.40
N ILE A 199 1.91 -12.64 -11.46
CA ILE A 199 2.81 -13.09 -10.38
C ILE A 199 4.25 -12.70 -10.66
N GLU A 200 4.66 -12.66 -11.94
CA GLU A 200 6.01 -12.32 -12.38
C GLU A 200 5.97 -11.53 -13.69
N VAL A 201 7.08 -10.88 -14.01
CA VAL A 201 7.23 -10.11 -15.26
C VAL A 201 7.40 -11.04 -16.45
N LYS A 202 8.32 -12.01 -16.37
CA LYS A 202 8.68 -12.93 -17.43
C LYS A 202 8.43 -14.38 -17.00
N ARG A 203 8.27 -15.27 -17.96
CA ARG A 203 8.07 -16.69 -17.71
C ARG A 203 9.24 -17.33 -16.94
N ASP A 204 10.46 -16.91 -17.25
CA ASP A 204 11.69 -17.41 -16.63
C ASP A 204 11.84 -16.98 -15.16
N ASP A 205 11.11 -15.94 -14.74
CA ASP A 205 11.10 -15.46 -13.37
C ASP A 205 10.16 -16.27 -12.46
N VAL A 206 9.26 -17.08 -13.06
CA VAL A 206 8.31 -17.91 -12.30
C VAL A 206 9.07 -19.10 -11.68
N SER A 207 8.95 -19.25 -10.35
CA SER A 207 9.66 -20.32 -9.65
C SER A 207 9.29 -21.72 -10.19
N VAL A 208 10.29 -22.60 -10.27
CA VAL A 208 10.14 -23.98 -10.74
C VAL A 208 9.07 -24.74 -9.93
N GLU A 209 8.96 -24.42 -8.64
CA GLU A 209 7.96 -25.05 -7.76
C GLU A 209 6.53 -24.69 -8.17
N ILE A 210 6.28 -23.41 -8.53
CA ILE A 210 4.98 -22.97 -9.03
C ILE A 210 4.68 -23.65 -10.36
N VAL A 211 5.63 -23.65 -11.29
CA VAL A 211 5.45 -24.28 -12.60
C VAL A 211 5.14 -25.78 -12.47
N ASN A 212 5.91 -26.51 -11.64
CA ASN A 212 5.69 -27.94 -11.42
C ASN A 212 4.32 -28.19 -10.76
N ARG A 213 3.92 -27.38 -9.76
CA ARG A 213 2.62 -27.52 -9.11
C ARG A 213 1.48 -27.31 -10.10
N GLU A 214 1.54 -26.26 -10.91
CA GLU A 214 0.51 -25.98 -11.91
C GLU A 214 0.47 -27.05 -13.01
N PHE A 215 1.63 -27.62 -13.38
CA PHE A 215 1.69 -28.72 -14.33
C PHE A 215 1.07 -30.00 -13.76
N GLU A 216 1.32 -30.36 -12.50
CA GLU A 216 0.68 -31.52 -11.86
C GLU A 216 -0.85 -31.32 -11.74
N ILE A 217 -1.31 -30.12 -11.36
CA ILE A 217 -2.74 -29.79 -11.39
C ILE A 217 -3.32 -29.95 -12.81
N ALA A 218 -2.61 -29.45 -13.81
CA ALA A 218 -3.02 -29.57 -15.20
C ALA A 218 -3.11 -31.04 -15.68
N LYS A 219 -2.17 -31.89 -15.25
CA LYS A 219 -2.22 -33.34 -15.51
C LYS A 219 -3.42 -34.01 -14.85
N GLU A 220 -3.68 -33.68 -13.56
CA GLU A 220 -4.84 -34.21 -12.84
C GLU A 220 -6.15 -33.90 -13.55
N LEU A 221 -6.33 -32.66 -13.96
CA LEU A 221 -7.49 -32.18 -14.72
C LEU A 221 -7.58 -32.76 -16.14
N SER A 222 -6.55 -33.47 -16.59
CA SER A 222 -6.48 -34.09 -17.92
C SER A 222 -6.56 -35.60 -17.86
N LYS A 223 -6.75 -36.24 -16.71
CA LYS A 223 -6.82 -37.69 -16.52
C LYS A 223 -7.98 -38.37 -17.26
N GLU A 224 -9.03 -37.64 -17.57
CA GLU A 224 -10.19 -38.16 -18.32
C GLU A 224 -9.94 -38.23 -19.85
N ALA A 225 -8.75 -37.85 -20.32
CA ALA A 225 -8.40 -37.93 -21.74
C ALA A 225 -8.27 -39.39 -22.22
N LYS A 226 -8.66 -39.63 -23.45
CA LYS A 226 -8.73 -40.97 -24.04
C LYS A 226 -7.36 -41.70 -24.14
N THR A 227 -6.26 -40.96 -24.19
CA THR A 227 -4.89 -41.50 -24.24
C THR A 227 -3.95 -40.64 -23.39
N ALA A 228 -2.82 -41.25 -22.96
CA ALA A 228 -1.79 -40.55 -22.20
C ALA A 228 -1.17 -39.36 -22.98
N GLU A 229 -0.98 -39.51 -24.29
CA GLU A 229 -0.46 -38.44 -25.16
C GLU A 229 -1.42 -37.24 -25.23
N ILE A 230 -2.72 -37.51 -25.34
CA ILE A 230 -3.74 -36.45 -25.32
C ILE A 230 -3.75 -35.75 -23.95
N ALA A 231 -3.65 -36.51 -22.85
CA ALA A 231 -3.58 -35.96 -21.48
C ALA A 231 -2.38 -35.03 -21.32
N GLU A 232 -1.19 -35.45 -21.81
CA GLU A 232 0.01 -34.62 -21.71
C GLU A 232 -0.09 -33.34 -22.58
N LYS A 233 -0.63 -33.44 -23.79
CA LYS A 233 -0.86 -32.28 -24.66
C LYS A 233 -1.85 -31.28 -24.02
N MET A 234 -2.92 -31.80 -23.39
CA MET A 234 -3.88 -30.99 -22.68
C MET A 234 -3.23 -30.29 -21.44
N ALA A 235 -2.39 -31.03 -20.70
CA ALA A 235 -1.68 -30.46 -19.54
C ALA A 235 -0.73 -29.33 -19.96
N LYS A 236 0.04 -29.55 -21.03
CA LYS A 236 0.90 -28.50 -21.63
C LYS A 236 0.08 -27.29 -22.08
N GLY A 237 -1.07 -27.50 -22.74
CA GLY A 237 -1.96 -26.43 -23.16
C GLY A 237 -2.54 -25.62 -21.99
N LYS A 238 -2.85 -26.28 -20.87
CA LYS A 238 -3.30 -25.61 -19.63
C LYS A 238 -2.17 -24.79 -18.99
N LEU A 239 -0.95 -25.33 -18.99
CA LEU A 239 0.22 -24.62 -18.48
C LEU A 239 0.53 -23.37 -19.33
N GLU A 240 0.42 -23.45 -20.67
CA GLU A 240 0.53 -22.28 -21.55
C GLU A 240 -0.54 -21.23 -21.25
N LYS A 241 -1.76 -21.66 -20.93
CA LYS A 241 -2.83 -20.75 -20.53
C LYS A 241 -2.51 -20.07 -19.18
N PHE A 242 -1.98 -20.83 -18.23
CA PHE A 242 -1.52 -20.27 -16.94
C PHE A 242 -0.47 -19.17 -17.15
N PHE A 243 0.55 -19.38 -17.99
CA PHE A 243 1.54 -18.33 -18.27
C PHE A 243 0.90 -17.09 -18.89
N LYS A 244 0.01 -17.26 -19.87
CA LYS A 244 -0.72 -16.14 -20.48
C LYS A 244 -1.59 -15.37 -19.51
N GLU A 245 -2.06 -16.01 -18.43
CA GLU A 245 -2.88 -15.34 -17.41
C GLU A 245 -2.05 -14.74 -16.27
N LYS A 246 -0.88 -15.31 -15.98
CA LYS A 246 -0.12 -14.98 -14.76
C LYS A 246 1.23 -14.31 -15.00
N VAL A 247 1.73 -14.27 -16.23
CA VAL A 247 3.00 -13.61 -16.58
C VAL A 247 2.70 -12.28 -17.28
N LEU A 248 3.16 -11.18 -16.70
CA LEU A 248 2.81 -9.83 -17.15
C LEU A 248 2.99 -9.62 -18.64
N LEU A 249 4.15 -9.96 -19.19
CA LEU A 249 4.46 -9.73 -20.61
C LEU A 249 3.63 -10.57 -21.59
N GLU A 250 3.09 -11.70 -21.11
CA GLU A 250 2.27 -12.62 -21.93
C GLU A 250 0.77 -12.35 -21.82
N GLN A 251 0.35 -11.55 -20.81
CA GLN A 251 -1.07 -11.21 -20.65
C GLN A 251 -1.60 -10.43 -21.85
N PRO A 252 -2.87 -10.67 -22.27
CA PRO A 252 -3.57 -9.74 -23.13
C PRO A 252 -3.63 -8.36 -22.51
N PHE A 253 -3.37 -7.33 -23.30
CA PHE A 253 -3.36 -5.95 -22.79
C PHE A 253 -4.79 -5.45 -22.53
N ILE A 254 -5.05 -4.91 -21.34
CA ILE A 254 -6.41 -4.53 -20.89
C ILE A 254 -7.12 -3.51 -21.78
N PHE A 255 -6.38 -2.68 -22.54
CA PHE A 255 -6.96 -1.70 -23.47
C PHE A 255 -7.04 -2.19 -24.91
N ASP A 256 -6.38 -3.32 -25.26
CA ASP A 256 -6.46 -3.96 -26.57
C ASP A 256 -6.11 -5.46 -26.43
N GLU A 257 -7.09 -6.31 -26.20
CA GLU A 257 -6.93 -7.75 -25.98
C GLU A 257 -6.30 -8.52 -27.17
N LYS A 258 -6.19 -7.88 -28.33
CA LYS A 258 -5.52 -8.47 -29.51
C LYS A 258 -4.00 -8.44 -29.41
N LYS A 259 -3.47 -7.65 -28.49
CA LYS A 259 -2.05 -7.47 -28.25
C LYS A 259 -1.69 -8.00 -26.87
N SER A 260 -0.47 -8.52 -26.75
CA SER A 260 0.11 -8.78 -25.44
C SER A 260 0.68 -7.49 -24.83
N VAL A 261 0.93 -7.49 -23.52
CA VAL A 261 1.66 -6.41 -22.85
C VAL A 261 3.04 -6.20 -23.50
N LEU A 262 3.70 -7.28 -23.89
CA LEU A 262 4.99 -7.21 -24.61
C LEU A 262 4.86 -6.48 -25.95
N ASP A 263 3.80 -6.72 -26.71
CA ASP A 263 3.56 -6.02 -27.98
C ASP A 263 3.30 -4.54 -27.76
N TYR A 264 2.53 -4.19 -26.73
CA TYR A 264 2.30 -2.80 -26.33
C TYR A 264 3.61 -2.10 -25.98
N ILE A 265 4.52 -2.76 -25.23
CA ILE A 265 5.83 -2.19 -24.87
C ILE A 265 6.68 -1.95 -26.13
N LYS A 266 6.74 -2.91 -27.06
CA LYS A 266 7.49 -2.77 -28.32
C LYS A 266 7.01 -1.60 -29.18
N GLU A 267 5.71 -1.38 -29.22
CA GLU A 267 5.10 -0.25 -29.97
C GLU A 267 5.38 1.12 -29.33
N ASN A 268 5.64 1.16 -28.02
CA ASN A 268 5.74 2.40 -27.25
C ASN A 268 7.15 2.70 -26.71
N GLY A 269 8.21 2.19 -27.34
CA GLY A 269 9.58 2.56 -27.01
C GLY A 269 10.53 1.42 -26.71
N ASN A 270 10.04 0.17 -26.71
CA ASN A 270 10.85 -1.04 -26.53
C ASN A 270 11.77 -1.02 -25.29
N PHE A 271 11.21 -0.60 -24.17
CA PHE A 271 11.87 -0.62 -22.86
C PHE A 271 11.69 -1.96 -22.16
N GLU A 272 12.43 -2.20 -21.10
CA GLU A 272 12.34 -3.44 -20.30
C GLU A 272 11.64 -3.19 -18.98
N VAL A 273 10.61 -3.98 -18.66
CA VAL A 273 10.04 -4.04 -17.31
C VAL A 273 10.91 -4.96 -16.47
N LEU A 274 11.49 -4.45 -15.39
CA LEU A 274 12.38 -5.20 -14.52
C LEU A 274 11.62 -5.91 -13.41
N ARG A 275 10.78 -5.19 -12.69
CA ARG A 275 10.00 -5.71 -11.55
C ARG A 275 8.84 -4.80 -11.22
N PHE A 276 7.93 -5.31 -10.40
CA PHE A 276 6.83 -4.51 -9.86
C PHE A 276 6.55 -4.88 -8.40
N LYS A 277 5.83 -3.99 -7.72
CA LYS A 277 5.23 -4.23 -6.40
C LYS A 277 3.77 -3.86 -6.48
N LYS A 278 2.89 -4.74 -6.00
CA LYS A 278 1.46 -4.48 -5.88
C LYS A 278 1.05 -4.66 -4.42
N VAL A 279 0.30 -3.71 -3.91
CA VAL A 279 -0.38 -3.82 -2.61
C VAL A 279 -1.87 -3.71 -2.86
N SER A 280 -2.62 -4.69 -2.36
CA SER A 280 -4.08 -4.72 -2.40
C SER A 280 -4.63 -4.91 -1.00
N ILE A 281 -5.64 -4.12 -0.65
CA ILE A 281 -6.46 -4.27 0.55
C ILE A 281 -7.63 -5.24 0.27
N GLU A 282 -7.99 -5.40 -1.00
CA GLU A 282 -9.03 -6.35 -1.41
C GLU A 282 -8.49 -7.79 -1.33
N LYS A 283 -9.34 -8.68 -0.81
CA LYS A 283 -9.05 -10.12 -0.72
C LYS A 283 -9.24 -10.83 -2.05
#